data_380a5be49e293f0af3e54cd86b12bb64
#
_entry.id   380a5be49e293f0af3e54cd86b12bb64
#
_cell.length_a   1.000
_cell.length_b   1.000
_cell.length_c   1.000
_cell.angle_alpha   90.00
_cell.angle_beta   90.00
_cell.angle_gamma   90.00
#
_symmetry.space_group_name_H-M   'P 1'
#
loop_
_entity.id
_entity.type
_entity.pdbx_description
1 polymer ?
#
loop_
_entity_poly.entity_id
_entity_poly.type
_entity_poly.pdbx_seq_one_letter_code
_entity_poly.pdbx_strand_id
1 'polypeptide(L)'
;MSRFIFSLIILVFLVVILEIYSFQAFKTISKNKLIRFGFLAASILVYINFFITVLSYDRKNGQTPQFQMSMGLVLTFLIPKLLILIILFGEDIYRFTVKLISSISNSETQTIPGRRKFISQIALGIAAIPFVSFIYGIIQGKYNYKVLKYQLTFDDLPEAFDGYTITQISDIHSGSFTKKEKIQYGVDLINEQK
;
A
#
# COMPACT_ATOMS: atom_id res chain seq x y z
N MET A 1 7.79 25.84 16.62
CA MET A 1 6.38 25.93 16.18
C MET A 1 6.25 26.16 14.68
N SER A 2 7.00 27.09 14.06
CA SER A 2 6.93 27.39 12.62
C SER A 2 7.28 26.19 11.69
N ARG A 3 8.32 25.41 12.00
CA ARG A 3 8.73 24.26 11.17
C ARG A 3 7.69 23.14 11.15
N PHE A 4 7.04 22.87 12.29
CA PHE A 4 5.97 21.87 12.37
C PHE A 4 4.74 22.26 11.54
N ILE A 5 4.31 23.53 11.66
CA ILE A 5 3.18 24.08 10.88
C ILE A 5 3.51 24.02 9.38
N PHE A 6 4.73 24.40 8.99
CA PHE A 6 5.17 24.35 7.61
C PHE A 6 5.15 22.91 7.04
N SER A 7 5.68 21.93 7.79
CA SER A 7 5.63 20.52 7.39
C SER A 7 4.19 19.99 7.25
N LEU A 8 3.30 20.41 8.14
CA LEU A 8 1.89 20.04 8.08
C LEU A 8 1.20 20.61 6.84
N ILE A 9 1.47 21.87 6.50
CA ILE A 9 0.93 22.51 5.29
C ILE A 9 1.40 21.78 4.03
N ILE A 10 2.71 21.43 3.96
CA ILE A 10 3.24 20.66 2.82
C ILE A 10 2.54 19.30 2.73
N LEU A 11 2.38 18.59 3.85
CA LEU A 11 1.72 17.28 3.87
C LEU A 11 0.29 17.38 3.38
N VAL A 12 -0.49 18.34 3.87
CA VAL A 12 -1.88 18.58 3.45
C VAL A 12 -1.93 18.90 1.94
N PHE A 13 -1.04 19.76 1.46
CA PHE A 13 -0.94 20.12 0.04
C PHE A 13 -0.66 18.90 -0.84
N LEU A 14 0.28 18.03 -0.44
CA LEU A 14 0.58 16.78 -1.15
C LEU A 14 -0.62 15.84 -1.18
N VAL A 15 -1.32 15.67 -0.05
CA VAL A 15 -2.53 14.84 0.03
C VAL A 15 -3.62 15.39 -0.90
N VAL A 16 -3.82 16.71 -0.95
CA VAL A 16 -4.81 17.34 -1.86
C VAL A 16 -4.46 17.06 -3.33
N ILE A 17 -3.20 17.18 -3.71
CA ILE A 17 -2.75 16.84 -5.08
C ILE A 17 -3.05 15.37 -5.41
N LEU A 18 -2.71 14.44 -4.50
CA LEU A 18 -2.99 13.03 -4.65
C LEU A 18 -4.50 12.75 -4.86
N GLU A 19 -5.36 13.42 -4.07
CA GLU A 19 -6.81 13.30 -4.21
C GLU A 19 -7.30 13.82 -5.55
N ILE A 20 -6.81 14.97 -6.01
CA ILE A 20 -7.21 15.56 -7.28
C ILE A 20 -6.87 14.63 -8.45
N TYR A 21 -5.63 14.12 -8.53
CA TYR A 21 -5.21 13.21 -9.61
C TYR A 21 -5.96 11.88 -9.57
N SER A 22 -6.14 11.30 -8.38
CA SER A 22 -6.89 10.06 -8.21
C SER A 22 -8.36 10.24 -8.61
N PHE A 23 -8.99 11.32 -8.17
CA PHE A 23 -10.37 11.63 -8.52
C PHE A 23 -10.54 11.85 -10.04
N GLN A 24 -9.59 12.53 -10.69
CA GLN A 24 -9.58 12.69 -12.14
C GLN A 24 -9.47 11.34 -12.87
N ALA A 25 -8.62 10.43 -12.40
CA ALA A 25 -8.51 9.10 -12.97
C ALA A 25 -9.85 8.36 -12.89
N PHE A 26 -10.47 8.32 -11.72
CA PHE A 26 -11.80 7.72 -11.55
C PHE A 26 -12.89 8.38 -12.41
N LYS A 27 -12.84 9.70 -12.56
CA LYS A 27 -13.78 10.44 -13.41
C LYS A 27 -13.70 10.02 -14.89
N THR A 28 -12.53 9.60 -15.37
CA THR A 28 -12.37 9.16 -16.77
C THR A 28 -12.97 7.79 -17.06
N ILE A 29 -13.07 6.93 -16.03
CA ILE A 29 -13.56 5.54 -16.20
C ILE A 29 -15.02 5.40 -15.83
N SER A 30 -15.46 6.06 -14.75
CA SER A 30 -16.81 5.92 -14.24
C SER A 30 -17.61 7.21 -14.37
N LYS A 31 -18.78 7.13 -15.01
CA LYS A 31 -19.79 8.21 -15.02
C LYS A 31 -20.63 8.22 -13.75
N ASN A 32 -20.63 7.15 -12.97
CA ASN A 32 -21.43 7.02 -11.76
C ASN A 32 -20.88 7.93 -10.66
N LYS A 33 -21.69 8.90 -10.24
CA LYS A 33 -21.33 9.84 -9.18
C LYS A 33 -21.12 9.15 -7.83
N LEU A 34 -21.90 8.10 -7.52
CA LEU A 34 -21.77 7.37 -6.25
C LEU A 34 -20.39 6.71 -6.13
N ILE A 35 -19.87 6.09 -7.21
CA ILE A 35 -18.54 5.48 -7.20
C ILE A 35 -17.45 6.51 -6.96
N ARG A 36 -17.52 7.65 -7.67
CA ARG A 36 -16.52 8.71 -7.56
C ARG A 36 -16.50 9.37 -6.17
N PHE A 37 -17.67 9.77 -5.69
CA PHE A 37 -17.77 10.42 -4.37
C PHE A 37 -17.64 9.42 -3.22
N GLY A 38 -18.06 8.15 -3.41
CA GLY A 38 -17.83 7.08 -2.45
C GLY A 38 -16.33 6.82 -2.23
N PHE A 39 -15.54 6.78 -3.31
CA PHE A 39 -14.09 6.66 -3.21
C PHE A 39 -13.47 7.85 -2.45
N LEU A 40 -13.88 9.08 -2.79
CA LEU A 40 -13.39 10.29 -2.11
C LEU A 40 -13.78 10.28 -0.63
N ALA A 41 -15.03 9.95 -0.31
CA ALA A 41 -15.50 9.86 1.07
C ALA A 41 -14.75 8.80 1.88
N ALA A 42 -14.55 7.60 1.31
CA ALA A 42 -13.75 6.55 1.95
C ALA A 42 -12.32 7.01 2.24
N SER A 43 -11.70 7.71 1.29
CA SER A 43 -10.37 8.28 1.43
C SER A 43 -10.29 9.30 2.57
N ILE A 44 -11.22 10.24 2.61
CA ILE A 44 -11.28 11.26 3.66
C ILE A 44 -11.47 10.60 5.03
N LEU A 45 -12.36 9.60 5.15
CA LEU A 45 -12.58 8.86 6.39
C LEU A 45 -11.31 8.15 6.87
N VAL A 46 -10.52 7.56 5.96
CA VAL A 46 -9.25 6.94 6.29
C VAL A 46 -8.25 7.95 6.84
N TYR A 47 -8.14 9.14 6.23
CA TYR A 47 -7.24 10.19 6.74
C TYR A 47 -7.70 10.76 8.08
N ILE A 48 -9.00 10.97 8.26
CA ILE A 48 -9.56 11.41 9.55
C ILE A 48 -9.27 10.38 10.63
N ASN A 49 -9.54 9.10 10.37
CA ASN A 49 -9.24 8.01 11.30
C ASN A 49 -7.75 7.98 11.67
N PHE A 50 -6.86 8.10 10.70
CA PHE A 50 -5.42 8.14 10.93
C PHE A 50 -5.02 9.34 11.79
N PHE A 51 -5.55 10.51 11.49
CA PHE A 51 -5.24 11.74 12.24
C PHE A 51 -5.68 11.61 13.70
N ILE A 52 -6.90 11.12 13.95
CA ILE A 52 -7.41 10.85 15.31
C ILE A 52 -6.49 9.84 16.02
N THR A 53 -6.11 8.76 15.35
CA THR A 53 -5.26 7.71 15.91
C THR A 53 -3.87 8.23 16.28
N VAL A 54 -3.28 9.09 15.43
CA VAL A 54 -1.97 9.72 15.70
C VAL A 54 -2.04 10.69 16.89
N LEU A 55 -3.11 11.48 16.98
CA LEU A 55 -3.31 12.41 18.12
C LEU A 55 -3.52 11.67 19.44
N SER A 56 -4.13 10.48 19.38
CA SER A 56 -4.39 9.63 20.55
C SER A 56 -3.22 8.68 20.88
N TYR A 57 -2.11 8.76 20.13
CA TYR A 57 -1.00 7.84 20.29
C TYR A 57 -0.22 8.14 21.58
N ASP A 58 -0.19 7.16 22.48
CA ASP A 58 0.64 7.18 23.69
C ASP A 58 1.85 6.23 23.51
N ARG A 59 3.05 6.79 23.63
CA ARG A 59 4.31 6.03 23.51
C ARG A 59 4.44 4.93 24.55
N LYS A 60 3.80 5.06 25.73
CA LYS A 60 3.86 4.04 26.79
C LYS A 60 3.15 2.75 26.41
N ASN A 61 2.09 2.87 25.60
CA ASN A 61 1.28 1.72 25.17
C ASN A 61 1.81 1.07 23.90
N GLY A 62 2.84 1.65 23.26
CA GLY A 62 3.41 1.14 22.01
C GLY A 62 2.43 1.19 20.84
N GLN A 63 2.64 0.31 19.86
CA GLN A 63 1.77 0.23 18.67
C GLN A 63 0.54 -0.64 18.96
N THR A 64 -0.57 0.00 19.30
CA THR A 64 -1.85 -0.68 19.49
C THR A 64 -2.38 -1.29 18.19
N PRO A 65 -3.25 -2.33 18.25
CA PRO A 65 -3.89 -2.89 17.06
C PRO A 65 -4.63 -1.84 16.23
N GLN A 66 -5.24 -0.86 16.88
CA GLN A 66 -5.91 0.25 16.21
C GLN A 66 -4.94 1.13 15.43
N PHE A 67 -3.77 1.43 16.00
CA PHE A 67 -2.71 2.18 15.32
C PHE A 67 -2.20 1.43 14.09
N GLN A 68 -1.92 0.13 14.23
CA GLN A 68 -1.48 -0.72 13.12
C GLN A 68 -2.51 -0.78 11.99
N MET A 69 -3.79 -0.94 12.33
CA MET A 69 -4.89 -0.97 11.35
C MET A 69 -5.02 0.37 10.62
N SER A 70 -4.97 1.47 11.36
CA SER A 70 -5.05 2.83 10.80
C SER A 70 -3.89 3.12 9.86
N MET A 71 -2.66 2.76 10.23
CA MET A 71 -1.46 2.87 9.39
C MET A 71 -1.59 2.03 8.12
N GLY A 72 -2.04 0.77 8.25
CA GLY A 72 -2.27 -0.11 7.11
C GLY A 72 -3.30 0.47 6.13
N LEU A 73 -4.41 1.01 6.63
CA LEU A 73 -5.43 1.63 5.81
C LEU A 73 -4.91 2.88 5.07
N VAL A 74 -4.14 3.73 5.75
CA VAL A 74 -3.52 4.90 5.07
C VAL A 74 -2.61 4.45 3.95
N LEU A 75 -1.72 3.47 4.18
CA LEU A 75 -0.83 2.96 3.14
C LEU A 75 -1.61 2.33 1.97
N THR A 76 -2.73 1.64 2.26
CA THR A 76 -3.62 1.06 1.26
C THR A 76 -4.19 2.11 0.30
N PHE A 77 -4.47 3.32 0.78
CA PHE A 77 -4.97 4.41 -0.08
C PHE A 77 -3.84 5.27 -0.64
N LEU A 78 -2.79 5.53 0.12
CA LEU A 78 -1.71 6.44 -0.25
C LEU A 78 -0.85 5.88 -1.39
N ILE A 79 -0.38 4.63 -1.28
CA ILE A 79 0.55 4.05 -2.26
C ILE A 79 -0.09 3.92 -3.66
N PRO A 80 -1.33 3.40 -3.83
CA PRO A 80 -2.00 3.43 -5.12
C PRO A 80 -2.16 4.82 -5.71
N LYS A 81 -2.49 5.82 -4.89
CA LYS A 81 -2.63 7.21 -5.35
C LYS A 81 -1.31 7.83 -5.79
N LEU A 82 -0.20 7.50 -5.12
CA LEU A 82 1.12 7.90 -5.57
C LEU A 82 1.43 7.35 -6.97
N LEU A 83 1.10 6.09 -7.25
CA LEU A 83 1.28 5.50 -8.58
C LEU A 83 0.41 6.21 -9.63
N ILE A 84 -0.86 6.47 -9.31
CA ILE A 84 -1.74 7.23 -10.19
C ILE A 84 -1.17 8.63 -10.47
N LEU A 85 -0.71 9.33 -9.43
CA LEU A 85 -0.10 10.65 -9.57
C LEU A 85 1.12 10.60 -10.49
N ILE A 86 2.05 9.68 -10.25
CA ILE A 86 3.29 9.57 -11.06
C ILE A 86 2.95 9.37 -12.53
N ILE A 87 2.02 8.47 -12.85
CA ILE A 87 1.65 8.16 -14.23
C ILE A 87 0.93 9.35 -14.90
N LEU A 88 -0.07 9.92 -14.23
CA LEU A 88 -0.87 11.00 -14.80
C LEU A 88 -0.13 12.34 -14.85
N PHE A 89 0.70 12.63 -13.85
CA PHE A 89 1.53 13.82 -13.84
C PHE A 89 2.63 13.73 -14.90
N GLY A 90 3.23 12.55 -15.08
CA GLY A 90 4.16 12.30 -16.19
C GLY A 90 3.51 12.52 -17.56
N GLU A 91 2.24 12.10 -17.71
CA GLU A 91 1.48 12.37 -18.93
C GLU A 91 1.21 13.87 -19.12
N ASP A 92 0.89 14.59 -18.05
CA ASP A 92 0.67 16.05 -18.11
C ASP A 92 1.96 16.81 -18.48
N ILE A 93 3.13 16.41 -17.93
CA ILE A 93 4.44 16.95 -18.31
C ILE A 93 4.70 16.71 -19.79
N TYR A 94 4.49 15.47 -20.27
CA TYR A 94 4.68 15.14 -21.69
C TYR A 94 3.80 16.02 -22.59
N ARG A 95 2.53 16.18 -22.28
CA ARG A 95 1.59 17.03 -23.05
C ARG A 95 2.02 18.48 -23.04
N PHE A 96 2.44 18.99 -21.90
CA PHE A 96 2.94 20.34 -21.77
C PHE A 96 4.17 20.57 -22.65
N THR A 97 5.13 19.63 -22.62
CA THR A 97 6.36 19.70 -23.40
C THR A 97 6.07 19.68 -24.91
N VAL A 98 5.21 18.74 -25.36
CA VAL A 98 4.82 18.67 -26.77
C VAL A 98 4.12 19.96 -27.23
N LYS A 99 3.21 20.50 -26.41
CA LYS A 99 2.54 21.77 -26.70
C LYS A 99 3.51 22.94 -26.77
N LEU A 100 4.52 23.00 -25.90
CA LEU A 100 5.54 24.03 -25.90
C LEU A 100 6.38 23.97 -27.19
N ILE A 101 6.86 22.78 -27.54
CA ILE A 101 7.66 22.58 -28.78
C ILE A 101 6.85 22.94 -30.01
N SER A 102 5.60 22.51 -30.13
CA SER A 102 4.76 22.84 -31.29
C SER A 102 4.47 24.34 -31.40
N SER A 103 4.33 25.03 -30.27
CA SER A 103 4.15 26.49 -30.27
C SER A 103 5.39 27.24 -30.80
N ILE A 104 6.59 26.70 -30.54
CA ILE A 104 7.85 27.27 -31.04
C ILE A 104 8.09 26.91 -32.51
N SER A 105 7.69 25.71 -32.94
CA SER A 105 7.92 25.21 -34.31
C SER A 105 6.80 25.52 -35.29
N ASN A 106 5.76 26.28 -34.89
CA ASN A 106 4.54 26.53 -35.67
C ASN A 106 3.90 25.25 -36.27
N SER A 107 4.08 24.12 -35.62
CA SER A 107 3.55 22.81 -36.07
C SER A 107 2.22 22.53 -35.38
N GLU A 108 1.24 22.01 -36.12
CA GLU A 108 -0.02 21.56 -35.52
C GLU A 108 0.18 20.30 -34.68
N THR A 109 -0.22 20.35 -33.41
CA THR A 109 -0.23 19.16 -32.56
C THR A 109 -1.51 18.37 -32.80
N GLN A 110 -1.39 17.15 -33.33
CA GLN A 110 -2.50 16.21 -33.36
C GLN A 110 -2.79 15.71 -31.95
N THR A 111 -3.95 16.06 -31.42
CA THR A 111 -4.46 15.50 -30.15
C THR A 111 -5.12 14.17 -30.44
N ILE A 112 -4.67 13.09 -29.77
CA ILE A 112 -5.29 11.77 -29.87
C ILE A 112 -6.49 11.72 -28.93
N PRO A 113 -7.75 11.69 -29.45
CA PRO A 113 -8.93 11.56 -28.61
C PRO A 113 -8.87 10.26 -27.78
N GLY A 114 -9.21 10.33 -26.50
CA GLY A 114 -9.23 9.13 -25.62
C GLY A 114 -7.91 8.76 -24.96
N ARG A 115 -6.76 9.32 -25.33
CA ARG A 115 -5.46 9.06 -24.71
C ARG A 115 -5.50 9.21 -23.17
N ARG A 116 -6.06 10.30 -22.66
CA ARG A 116 -6.18 10.54 -21.22
C ARG A 116 -6.97 9.44 -20.51
N LYS A 117 -8.06 8.97 -21.13
CA LYS A 117 -8.86 7.87 -20.62
C LYS A 117 -8.06 6.59 -20.56
N PHE A 118 -7.34 6.26 -21.64
CA PHE A 118 -6.52 5.06 -21.73
C PHE A 118 -5.41 5.05 -20.65
N ILE A 119 -4.65 6.15 -20.51
CA ILE A 119 -3.60 6.26 -19.51
C ILE A 119 -4.18 6.18 -18.08
N SER A 120 -5.35 6.79 -17.84
CA SER A 120 -6.04 6.67 -16.54
C SER A 120 -6.46 5.23 -16.24
N GLN A 121 -6.89 4.47 -17.24
CA GLN A 121 -7.23 3.05 -17.08
C GLN A 121 -6.00 2.23 -16.71
N ILE A 122 -4.87 2.46 -17.38
CA ILE A 122 -3.59 1.81 -17.05
C ILE A 122 -3.17 2.18 -15.63
N ALA A 123 -3.19 3.47 -15.29
CA ALA A 123 -2.80 3.94 -13.97
C ALA A 123 -3.62 3.29 -12.85
N LEU A 124 -4.94 3.17 -13.04
CA LEU A 124 -5.83 2.52 -12.08
C LEU A 124 -5.61 0.99 -12.02
N GLY A 125 -5.35 0.34 -13.16
CA GLY A 125 -5.01 -1.08 -13.19
C GLY A 125 -3.73 -1.38 -12.42
N ILE A 126 -2.66 -0.58 -12.64
CA ILE A 126 -1.40 -0.70 -11.90
C ILE A 126 -1.60 -0.41 -10.40
N ALA A 127 -2.37 0.63 -10.06
CA ALA A 127 -2.66 1.02 -8.68
C ALA A 127 -3.52 -0.02 -7.93
N ALA A 128 -4.34 -0.80 -8.63
CA ALA A 128 -5.15 -1.86 -8.04
C ALA A 128 -4.28 -2.99 -7.44
N ILE A 129 -3.09 -3.25 -7.98
CA ILE A 129 -2.19 -4.30 -7.50
C ILE A 129 -1.79 -4.04 -6.03
N PRO A 130 -1.12 -2.94 -5.68
CA PRO A 130 -0.78 -2.68 -4.28
C PRO A 130 -2.02 -2.47 -3.41
N PHE A 131 -3.11 -1.90 -3.92
CA PHE A 131 -4.35 -1.75 -3.17
C PHE A 131 -4.88 -3.09 -2.65
N VAL A 132 -5.00 -4.08 -3.53
CA VAL A 132 -5.46 -5.43 -3.16
C VAL A 132 -4.43 -6.13 -2.27
N SER A 133 -3.13 -5.97 -2.55
CA SER A 133 -2.04 -6.56 -1.76
C SER A 133 -2.05 -6.05 -0.32
N PHE A 134 -2.24 -4.75 -0.10
CA PHE A 134 -2.34 -4.18 1.25
C PHE A 134 -3.59 -4.67 1.99
N ILE A 135 -4.75 -4.73 1.33
CA ILE A 135 -5.96 -5.28 1.94
C ILE A 135 -5.74 -6.73 2.36
N TYR A 136 -5.17 -7.55 1.48
CA TYR A 136 -4.82 -8.94 1.79
C TYR A 136 -3.85 -9.02 2.98
N GLY A 137 -2.80 -8.20 2.98
CA GLY A 137 -1.82 -8.12 4.06
C GLY A 137 -2.45 -7.76 5.42
N ILE A 138 -3.39 -6.80 5.44
CA ILE A 138 -4.10 -6.38 6.65
C ILE A 138 -4.97 -7.51 7.19
N ILE A 139 -5.69 -8.24 6.31
CA ILE A 139 -6.67 -9.25 6.72
C ILE A 139 -6.00 -10.57 7.08
N GLN A 140 -5.02 -11.01 6.30
CA GLN A 140 -4.44 -12.36 6.38
C GLN A 140 -2.93 -12.39 6.59
N GLY A 141 -2.19 -11.37 6.13
CA GLY A 141 -0.74 -11.44 5.98
C GLY A 141 0.01 -11.83 7.26
N LYS A 142 -0.36 -11.27 8.40
CA LYS A 142 0.33 -11.50 9.68
C LYS A 142 0.15 -12.91 10.28
N TYR A 143 -0.77 -13.71 9.76
CA TYR A 143 -1.04 -15.09 10.21
C TYR A 143 -0.84 -16.12 9.10
N ASN A 144 -0.19 -15.72 8.01
CA ASN A 144 0.10 -16.61 6.89
C ASN A 144 1.42 -17.35 7.15
N TYR A 145 1.42 -18.23 8.15
CA TYR A 145 2.58 -19.05 8.50
C TYR A 145 2.94 -19.98 7.35
N LYS A 146 4.25 -20.14 7.11
CA LYS A 146 4.78 -21.04 6.08
C LYS A 146 5.78 -21.97 6.71
N VAL A 147 5.65 -23.25 6.45
CA VAL A 147 6.65 -24.26 6.79
C VAL A 147 7.55 -24.45 5.56
N LEU A 148 8.83 -24.15 5.72
CA LEU A 148 9.84 -24.38 4.69
C LEU A 148 10.70 -25.56 5.15
N LYS A 149 10.84 -26.58 4.30
CA LYS A 149 11.63 -27.77 4.61
C LYS A 149 12.90 -27.76 3.75
N TYR A 150 14.04 -27.85 4.40
CA TYR A 150 15.34 -27.95 3.77
C TYR A 150 16.03 -29.23 4.26
N GLN A 151 16.50 -30.03 3.34
CA GLN A 151 17.38 -31.15 3.66
C GLN A 151 18.82 -30.69 3.49
N LEU A 152 19.59 -30.81 4.57
CA LEU A 152 21.01 -30.50 4.59
C LEU A 152 21.79 -31.82 4.65
N THR A 153 22.81 -31.98 3.83
CA THR A 153 23.66 -33.16 3.79
C THR A 153 25.09 -32.74 4.11
N PHE A 154 25.72 -33.43 5.03
CA PHE A 154 27.10 -33.19 5.44
C PHE A 154 27.85 -34.52 5.39
N ASP A 155 28.98 -34.54 4.71
CA ASP A 155 29.79 -35.79 4.53
C ASP A 155 30.47 -36.26 5.83
N ASP A 156 30.63 -35.35 6.79
CA ASP A 156 31.28 -35.56 8.08
C ASP A 156 30.28 -35.63 9.26
N LEU A 157 28.97 -35.77 8.98
CA LEU A 157 27.95 -35.84 10.01
C LEU A 157 28.06 -37.19 10.75
N PRO A 158 28.20 -37.19 12.11
CA PRO A 158 28.15 -38.43 12.87
C PRO A 158 26.83 -39.17 12.68
N GLU A 159 26.87 -40.50 12.58
CA GLU A 159 25.68 -41.36 12.36
C GLU A 159 24.53 -41.08 13.37
N ALA A 160 24.87 -40.71 14.60
CA ALA A 160 23.89 -40.37 15.64
C ALA A 160 23.01 -39.16 15.29
N PHE A 161 23.39 -38.32 14.33
CA PHE A 161 22.65 -37.15 13.88
C PHE A 161 22.00 -37.35 12.51
N ASP A 162 22.16 -38.51 11.89
CA ASP A 162 21.49 -38.80 10.62
C ASP A 162 19.96 -38.82 10.84
N GLY A 163 19.22 -38.07 10.02
CA GLY A 163 17.78 -37.91 10.14
C GLY A 163 17.34 -36.93 11.25
N TYR A 164 18.28 -36.25 11.91
CA TYR A 164 17.94 -35.29 12.96
C TYR A 164 17.21 -34.05 12.38
N THR A 165 16.11 -33.67 13.01
CA THR A 165 15.28 -32.52 12.57
C THR A 165 15.46 -31.34 13.51
N ILE A 166 15.74 -30.17 12.94
CA ILE A 166 15.79 -28.88 13.68
C ILE A 166 14.66 -27.99 13.17
N THR A 167 13.79 -27.58 14.07
CA THR A 167 12.74 -26.58 13.76
C THR A 167 13.20 -25.21 14.18
N GLN A 168 13.39 -24.32 13.21
CA GLN A 168 13.72 -22.92 13.44
C GLN A 168 12.47 -22.05 13.30
N ILE A 169 12.22 -21.19 14.28
CA ILE A 169 11.16 -20.18 14.25
C ILE A 169 11.82 -18.83 14.06
N SER A 170 11.36 -18.06 13.09
CA SER A 170 11.86 -16.71 12.82
C SER A 170 10.72 -15.71 12.71
N ASP A 171 11.05 -14.43 12.87
CA ASP A 171 10.17 -13.28 12.62
C ASP A 171 8.84 -13.31 13.42
N ILE A 172 8.93 -13.63 14.70
CA ILE A 172 7.77 -13.90 15.56
C ILE A 172 6.85 -12.69 15.72
N HIS A 173 7.38 -11.46 15.80
CA HIS A 173 6.62 -10.20 15.98
C HIS A 173 5.48 -10.30 16.99
N SER A 174 5.74 -10.86 18.18
CA SER A 174 4.71 -11.19 19.20
C SER A 174 3.83 -10.00 19.61
N GLY A 175 4.35 -8.77 19.56
CA GLY A 175 3.59 -7.54 19.84
C GLY A 175 2.44 -7.26 18.85
N SER A 176 2.40 -7.94 17.71
CA SER A 176 1.33 -7.82 16.72
C SER A 176 0.22 -8.86 16.88
N PHE A 177 0.36 -9.81 17.78
CA PHE A 177 -0.58 -10.89 18.00
C PHE A 177 -1.86 -10.40 18.69
N THR A 178 -3.01 -10.66 18.05
CA THR A 178 -4.32 -10.21 18.55
C THR A 178 -5.37 -11.33 18.61
N LYS A 179 -5.11 -12.49 17.98
CA LYS A 179 -6.05 -13.61 17.89
C LYS A 179 -5.40 -14.91 18.35
N LYS A 180 -5.82 -15.42 19.51
CA LYS A 180 -5.28 -16.63 20.13
C LYS A 180 -5.36 -17.85 19.21
N GLU A 181 -6.50 -18.04 18.54
CA GLU A 181 -6.74 -19.21 17.67
C GLU A 181 -5.77 -19.24 16.48
N LYS A 182 -5.41 -18.05 15.95
CA LYS A 182 -4.46 -17.95 14.84
C LYS A 182 -3.02 -18.23 15.29
N ILE A 183 -2.67 -17.85 16.53
CA ILE A 183 -1.38 -18.17 17.13
C ILE A 183 -1.30 -19.66 17.41
N GLN A 184 -2.38 -20.25 17.96
CA GLN A 184 -2.44 -21.69 18.22
C GLN A 184 -2.19 -22.49 16.95
N TYR A 185 -2.79 -22.11 15.83
CA TYR A 185 -2.52 -22.73 14.54
C TYR A 185 -1.02 -22.70 14.16
N GLY A 186 -0.32 -21.58 14.41
CA GLY A 186 1.14 -21.50 14.20
C GLY A 186 1.92 -22.46 15.12
N VAL A 187 1.52 -22.56 16.40
CA VAL A 187 2.12 -23.50 17.37
C VAL A 187 1.89 -24.96 16.94
N ASP A 188 0.69 -25.27 16.46
CA ASP A 188 0.35 -26.62 15.99
C ASP A 188 1.21 -27.02 14.79
N LEU A 189 1.41 -26.08 13.82
CA LEU A 189 2.32 -26.29 12.70
C LEU A 189 3.77 -26.57 13.13
N ILE A 190 4.25 -25.92 14.20
CA ILE A 190 5.59 -26.20 14.76
C ILE A 190 5.66 -27.60 15.34
N ASN A 191 4.64 -27.98 16.13
CA ASN A 191 4.58 -29.27 16.81
C ASN A 191 4.41 -30.46 15.84
N GLU A 192 3.87 -30.21 14.64
CA GLU A 192 3.76 -31.20 13.57
C GLU A 192 5.09 -31.52 12.88
N GLN A 193 6.12 -30.71 13.09
CA GLN A 193 7.45 -30.94 12.48
C GLN A 193 8.27 -31.88 13.38
N LYS A 194 8.05 -33.17 13.23
CA LYS A 194 8.75 -34.23 13.97
C LYS A 194 9.77 -34.89 13.06
#